data_9454e981b78734a363f17b08af70a47c
#
_entry.id   9454e981b78734a363f17b08af70a47c
#
_cell.length_a   1.000
_cell.length_b   1.000
_cell.length_c   1.000
_cell.angle_alpha   90.00
_cell.angle_beta   90.00
_cell.angle_gamma   90.00
#
_symmetry.space_group_name_H-M   'P 1'
#
loop_
_entity.id
_entity.type
_entity.pdbx_description
1 polymer ?
#
loop_
_entity_poly.entity_id
_entity_poly.type
_entity_poly.pdbx_seq_one_letter_code
_entity_poly.pdbx_strand_id
1 'polypeptide(L)'
;MSWGARAHTPDGEGAVPIFLIRRGRLPKTKATDHEEPEPFLTLIVTLLFVLTIAYALGYLALSRKPATPPTPGDGRRPFAVFVVPCLDEELVIGASLDRLAAIPGDDSAVLVIDDGSSDRTSEIVRNRLSDRVWLLRREAPDARQGKGEALNHAYQVLRDGVLSGRFGDRTPDEIVVVVLDADGRVEHDVLDHTLPWFADPRIGAVQIGVRMYNADQGLLPRLQDMEFVTYLDIFQRARHRLGSSGLGGNGQFTRLSALMGLGDKPWTTCLTEDLDLGVRLLTMGWRNAFCPTTHVRQQAVTELDRLLRQRTRWFQGHLQCMTLVPSIIRSNRLTARAAFDLALTLQGAVLVLVTSIACAGLAAVLMAAVLSGSADTLLPNREGADMVAVIAGWYLLAFGLAPLYASIYRRHEPTIGYPRALWLGHVYSLYGYLWFASGWRAVARLVTGRDGWAKTRRTVDVPSGA
;
A
#
# COMPACT_ATOMS: atom_id res chain seq x y z
N MET A 1 15.96 -22.74 -77.61
CA MET A 1 15.74 -23.19 -78.99
C MET A 1 15.50 -21.92 -79.77
N SER A 2 16.24 -21.48 -80.77
CA SER A 2 16.95 -22.04 -81.88
C SER A 2 18.03 -21.08 -82.29
N TRP A 3 19.11 -21.67 -82.74
CA TRP A 3 20.28 -21.09 -83.37
C TRP A 3 20.03 -20.53 -84.79
N GLY A 4 20.85 -19.53 -85.14
CA GLY A 4 21.02 -19.11 -86.52
C GLY A 4 22.27 -18.29 -86.71
N ALA A 5 23.40 -18.97 -87.06
CA ALA A 5 24.69 -18.37 -87.40
C ALA A 5 24.69 -17.98 -88.90
N ARG A 6 25.46 -16.93 -89.26
CA ARG A 6 26.41 -16.96 -90.45
C ARG A 6 27.42 -15.80 -90.38
N ALA A 7 28.62 -16.20 -90.70
CA ALA A 7 29.85 -15.40 -90.75
C ALA A 7 29.98 -14.62 -92.06
N HIS A 8 30.77 -13.54 -92.03
CA HIS A 8 31.92 -13.30 -92.85
C HIS A 8 32.71 -12.05 -92.42
N THR A 9 34.02 -12.25 -92.33
CA THR A 9 35.05 -11.26 -92.08
C THR A 9 35.43 -10.58 -93.43
N PRO A 10 36.44 -9.62 -93.58
CA PRO A 10 37.36 -9.09 -92.58
C PRO A 10 37.59 -7.55 -92.63
N ASP A 11 38.57 -7.12 -91.85
CA ASP A 11 39.47 -5.98 -91.91
C ASP A 11 39.09 -4.69 -91.13
N GLY A 12 39.97 -4.40 -90.16
CA GLY A 12 40.48 -3.07 -89.88
C GLY A 12 40.11 -2.40 -88.53
N GLU A 13 41.10 -2.40 -87.69
CA GLU A 13 41.38 -1.38 -86.68
C GLU A 13 40.49 -1.25 -85.43
N GLY A 14 41.12 -1.37 -84.33
CA GLY A 14 40.69 -1.34 -82.92
C GLY A 14 39.82 -0.17 -82.48
N ALA A 15 38.73 -0.54 -81.85
CA ALA A 15 38.02 0.31 -80.93
C ALA A 15 37.53 -0.55 -79.77
N VAL A 16 38.00 -0.27 -78.57
CA VAL A 16 37.52 -0.86 -77.31
C VAL A 16 36.10 -0.41 -77.01
N PRO A 17 35.13 -1.28 -76.86
CA PRO A 17 33.73 -0.85 -76.50
C PRO A 17 33.71 -0.51 -75.01
N ILE A 18 33.46 0.74 -74.69
CA ILE A 18 33.08 1.20 -73.35
C ILE A 18 31.65 0.75 -73.09
N PHE A 19 31.51 -0.29 -72.23
CA PHE A 19 30.19 -0.67 -71.71
C PHE A 19 29.70 0.36 -70.68
N LEU A 20 28.84 1.26 -71.09
CA LEU A 20 28.04 2.10 -70.19
C LEU A 20 27.00 1.21 -69.50
N ILE A 21 27.29 0.78 -68.26
CA ILE A 21 26.32 0.16 -67.39
C ILE A 21 25.27 1.22 -67.04
N ARG A 22 24.14 1.16 -67.75
CA ARG A 22 22.94 1.93 -67.36
C ARG A 22 22.54 1.43 -65.97
N ARG A 23 22.76 2.23 -64.91
CA ARG A 23 22.20 2.00 -63.58
C ARG A 23 20.67 1.98 -63.69
N GLY A 24 20.10 0.76 -63.78
CA GLY A 24 18.67 0.56 -63.58
C GLY A 24 18.31 1.10 -62.19
N ARG A 25 17.38 2.02 -62.13
CA ARG A 25 16.73 2.38 -60.83
C ARG A 25 16.11 1.11 -60.28
N LEU A 26 16.64 0.61 -59.16
CA LEU A 26 15.95 -0.38 -58.36
C LEU A 26 14.56 0.19 -58.02
N PRO A 27 13.49 -0.60 -58.07
CA PRO A 27 12.19 -0.16 -57.63
C PRO A 27 12.33 0.23 -56.17
N LYS A 28 11.88 1.44 -55.82
CA LYS A 28 11.67 1.84 -54.41
C LYS A 28 10.75 0.79 -53.83
N THR A 29 11.25 -0.09 -53.00
CA THR A 29 10.44 -0.87 -52.07
C THR A 29 9.53 0.12 -51.39
N LYS A 30 8.20 -0.06 -51.52
CA LYS A 30 7.24 0.63 -50.68
C LYS A 30 7.68 0.38 -49.26
N ALA A 31 8.06 1.43 -48.55
CA ALA A 31 8.19 1.38 -47.09
C ALA A 31 6.83 0.82 -46.63
N THR A 32 6.83 -0.36 -46.05
CA THR A 32 5.71 -0.85 -45.27
C THR A 32 5.48 0.22 -44.23
N ASP A 33 4.28 0.80 -44.24
CA ASP A 33 3.81 1.65 -43.13
C ASP A 33 3.89 0.80 -41.85
N HIS A 34 5.04 0.79 -41.23
CA HIS A 34 5.13 0.39 -39.83
C HIS A 34 4.40 1.50 -39.07
N GLU A 35 3.19 1.23 -38.66
CA GLU A 35 2.51 2.05 -37.67
C GLU A 35 3.51 2.30 -36.53
N GLU A 36 3.87 3.57 -36.36
CA GLU A 36 4.84 3.96 -35.34
C GLU A 36 4.23 3.62 -33.97
N PRO A 37 4.83 2.72 -33.18
CA PRO A 37 4.26 2.32 -31.88
C PRO A 37 4.30 3.44 -30.84
N GLU A 38 5.01 4.53 -31.12
CA GLU A 38 5.27 5.65 -30.22
C GLU A 38 4.03 6.45 -29.80
N PRO A 39 3.13 6.87 -30.71
CA PRO A 39 1.96 7.64 -30.31
C PRO A 39 1.00 6.84 -29.44
N PHE A 40 0.89 5.53 -29.67
CA PHE A 40 0.01 4.65 -28.91
C PHE A 40 0.49 4.46 -27.47
N LEU A 41 1.80 4.21 -27.25
CA LEU A 41 2.38 4.03 -25.91
C LEU A 41 2.33 5.32 -25.11
N THR A 42 2.65 6.46 -25.73
CA THR A 42 2.53 7.79 -25.12
C THR A 42 1.08 8.07 -24.70
N LEU A 43 0.10 7.74 -25.55
CA LEU A 43 -1.32 7.88 -25.22
C LEU A 43 -1.72 7.01 -24.02
N ILE A 44 -1.29 5.74 -23.97
CA ILE A 44 -1.57 4.84 -22.85
C ILE A 44 -1.00 5.40 -21.56
N VAL A 45 0.28 5.80 -21.54
CA VAL A 45 0.93 6.34 -20.34
C VAL A 45 0.21 7.61 -19.90
N THR A 46 -0.07 8.54 -20.81
CA THR A 46 -0.82 9.76 -20.52
C THR A 46 -2.19 9.45 -19.92
N LEU A 47 -2.94 8.52 -20.51
CA LEU A 47 -4.26 8.13 -20.01
C LEU A 47 -4.18 7.52 -18.60
N LEU A 48 -3.20 6.65 -18.33
CA LEU A 48 -3.00 6.07 -17.00
C LEU A 48 -2.71 7.13 -15.94
N PHE A 49 -1.87 8.13 -16.27
CA PHE A 49 -1.59 9.24 -15.35
C PHE A 49 -2.81 10.14 -15.13
N VAL A 50 -3.53 10.49 -16.20
CA VAL A 50 -4.78 11.29 -16.11
C VAL A 50 -5.82 10.57 -15.25
N LEU A 51 -6.02 9.27 -15.46
CA LEU A 51 -6.93 8.46 -14.64
C LEU A 51 -6.48 8.40 -13.18
N THR A 52 -5.18 8.29 -12.92
CA THR A 52 -4.64 8.30 -11.54
C THR A 52 -4.90 9.64 -10.86
N ILE A 53 -4.67 10.75 -11.56
CA ILE A 53 -4.97 12.10 -11.04
C ILE A 53 -6.48 12.27 -10.79
N ALA A 54 -7.32 11.89 -11.74
CA ALA A 54 -8.77 11.97 -11.62
C ALA A 54 -9.28 11.12 -10.45
N TYR A 55 -8.73 9.92 -10.27
CA TYR A 55 -9.02 9.05 -9.14
C TYR A 55 -8.66 9.73 -7.81
N ALA A 56 -7.43 10.25 -7.68
CA ALA A 56 -6.99 10.94 -6.46
C ALA A 56 -7.86 12.16 -6.13
N LEU A 57 -8.21 12.98 -7.14
CA LEU A 57 -9.07 14.15 -6.97
C LEU A 57 -10.51 13.78 -6.61
N GLY A 58 -11.06 12.70 -7.21
CA GLY A 58 -12.38 12.17 -6.86
C GLY A 58 -12.44 11.72 -5.40
N TYR A 59 -11.42 10.98 -4.94
CA TYR A 59 -11.32 10.59 -3.52
C TYR A 59 -11.12 11.78 -2.58
N LEU A 60 -10.31 12.76 -2.98
CA LEU A 60 -10.16 14.00 -2.23
C LEU A 60 -11.50 14.73 -2.06
N ALA A 61 -12.32 14.81 -3.10
CA ALA A 61 -13.65 15.40 -3.02
C ALA A 61 -14.56 14.67 -2.02
N LEU A 62 -14.53 13.33 -2.04
CA LEU A 62 -15.27 12.50 -1.09
C LEU A 62 -14.73 12.62 0.35
N SER A 63 -13.43 12.81 0.53
CA SER A 63 -12.78 12.87 1.85
C SER A 63 -13.05 14.15 2.63
N ARG A 64 -13.53 15.22 1.99
CA ARG A 64 -13.70 16.57 2.60
C ARG A 64 -14.70 16.63 3.76
N LYS A 65 -15.71 15.75 3.76
CA LYS A 65 -16.69 15.75 4.85
C LYS A 65 -16.13 14.96 6.02
N PRO A 66 -16.14 15.47 7.25
CA PRO A 66 -15.62 14.76 8.41
C PRO A 66 -16.39 13.46 8.68
N ALA A 67 -15.67 12.44 9.10
CA ALA A 67 -16.26 11.24 9.67
C ALA A 67 -16.43 11.49 11.18
N THR A 68 -17.64 11.36 11.68
CA THR A 68 -17.97 11.53 13.09
C THR A 68 -18.48 10.21 13.65
N PRO A 69 -18.14 9.85 14.89
CA PRO A 69 -18.74 8.68 15.53
C PRO A 69 -20.25 8.91 15.69
N PRO A 70 -21.05 7.84 15.77
CA PRO A 70 -22.45 7.94 16.14
C PRO A 70 -22.56 8.54 17.54
N THR A 71 -23.72 9.15 17.85
CA THR A 71 -23.98 9.62 19.20
C THR A 71 -23.91 8.44 20.16
N PRO A 72 -23.15 8.52 21.26
CA PRO A 72 -23.14 7.46 22.25
C PRO A 72 -24.59 7.18 22.74
N GLY A 73 -24.97 5.91 22.71
CA GLY A 73 -26.23 5.46 23.33
C GLY A 73 -26.03 5.28 24.83
N ASP A 74 -27.13 4.91 25.53
CA ASP A 74 -27.10 4.59 26.96
C ASP A 74 -26.42 3.27 27.30
N GLY A 75 -25.80 2.63 26.29
CA GLY A 75 -25.10 1.35 26.43
C GLY A 75 -23.80 1.45 27.21
N ARG A 76 -23.43 0.34 27.84
CA ARG A 76 -22.13 0.18 28.52
C ARG A 76 -20.98 0.42 27.57
N ARG A 77 -19.96 1.16 28.01
CA ARG A 77 -18.72 1.38 27.26
C ARG A 77 -18.03 0.03 26.96
N PRO A 78 -17.65 -0.28 25.71
CA PRO A 78 -16.95 -1.50 25.37
C PRO A 78 -15.61 -1.62 26.10
N PHE A 79 -15.22 -2.86 26.40
CA PHE A 79 -13.92 -3.19 26.99
C PHE A 79 -12.89 -3.45 25.88
N ALA A 80 -11.78 -2.72 25.90
CA ALA A 80 -10.73 -2.85 24.88
C ALA A 80 -9.61 -3.80 25.34
N VAL A 81 -9.27 -4.80 24.55
CA VAL A 81 -8.10 -5.65 24.78
C VAL A 81 -7.06 -5.36 23.71
N PHE A 82 -5.98 -4.70 24.11
CA PHE A 82 -4.81 -4.48 23.25
C PHE A 82 -4.04 -5.79 23.09
N VAL A 83 -4.07 -6.35 21.90
CA VAL A 83 -3.35 -7.56 21.51
C VAL A 83 -2.07 -7.13 20.81
N VAL A 84 -0.93 -7.46 21.44
CA VAL A 84 0.41 -7.04 20.99
C VAL A 84 1.22 -8.26 20.59
N PRO A 85 1.26 -8.63 19.30
CA PRO A 85 2.09 -9.74 18.83
C PRO A 85 3.56 -9.34 18.84
N CYS A 86 4.40 -10.16 19.48
CA CYS A 86 5.83 -9.94 19.64
C CYS A 86 6.63 -11.13 19.12
N LEU A 87 7.71 -10.84 18.40
CA LEU A 87 8.76 -11.80 18.07
C LEU A 87 10.09 -11.06 18.05
N ASP A 88 10.95 -11.30 19.04
CA ASP A 88 12.24 -10.63 19.20
C ASP A 88 12.10 -9.08 19.16
N GLU A 89 11.35 -8.50 20.13
CA GLU A 89 10.99 -7.07 20.22
C GLU A 89 11.54 -6.40 21.50
N GLU A 90 12.64 -6.92 22.06
CA GLU A 90 13.23 -6.42 23.33
C GLU A 90 13.53 -4.90 23.33
N LEU A 91 13.81 -4.33 22.14
CA LEU A 91 14.17 -2.91 21.99
C LEU A 91 13.00 -1.95 22.17
N VAL A 92 11.75 -2.40 21.98
CA VAL A 92 10.58 -1.50 21.89
C VAL A 92 9.45 -1.88 22.84
N ILE A 93 9.28 -3.18 23.17
CA ILE A 93 8.11 -3.67 23.91
C ILE A 93 7.94 -3.02 25.28
N GLY A 94 9.01 -2.76 26.01
CA GLY A 94 8.95 -2.16 27.34
C GLY A 94 8.28 -0.79 27.30
N ALA A 95 8.74 0.10 26.42
CA ALA A 95 8.19 1.45 26.28
C ALA A 95 6.73 1.43 25.78
N SER A 96 6.37 0.48 24.94
CA SER A 96 4.99 0.32 24.46
C SER A 96 4.05 -0.11 25.59
N LEU A 97 4.47 -1.08 26.40
CA LEU A 97 3.68 -1.53 27.56
C LEU A 97 3.51 -0.43 28.61
N ASP A 98 4.56 0.33 28.92
CA ASP A 98 4.49 1.44 29.87
C ASP A 98 3.46 2.51 29.40
N ARG A 99 3.36 2.79 28.11
CA ARG A 99 2.36 3.69 27.52
C ARG A 99 0.94 3.12 27.60
N LEU A 100 0.77 1.83 27.28
CA LEU A 100 -0.54 1.17 27.35
C LEU A 100 -1.05 1.07 28.78
N ALA A 101 -0.17 0.81 29.74
CA ALA A 101 -0.51 0.80 31.17
C ALA A 101 -0.93 2.17 31.69
N ALA A 102 -0.46 3.25 31.06
CA ALA A 102 -0.82 4.63 31.41
C ALA A 102 -2.17 5.10 30.82
N ILE A 103 -2.85 4.30 29.98
CA ILE A 103 -4.20 4.61 29.50
C ILE A 103 -5.17 4.61 30.68
N PRO A 104 -5.92 5.72 30.91
CA PRO A 104 -6.79 5.86 32.10
C PRO A 104 -8.00 4.90 32.05
N GLY A 105 -8.52 4.58 33.23
CA GLY A 105 -9.74 3.79 33.41
C GLY A 105 -9.52 2.29 33.43
N ASP A 106 -10.59 1.56 33.77
CA ASP A 106 -10.58 0.10 33.93
C ASP A 106 -11.22 -0.62 32.72
N ASP A 107 -11.46 0.12 31.63
CA ASP A 107 -12.11 -0.40 30.42
C ASP A 107 -11.12 -1.02 29.43
N SER A 108 -9.89 -1.32 29.86
CA SER A 108 -8.89 -1.91 28.97
C SER A 108 -7.93 -2.86 29.65
N ALA A 109 -7.41 -3.81 28.88
CA ALA A 109 -6.30 -4.69 29.23
C ALA A 109 -5.35 -4.86 28.05
N VAL A 110 -4.16 -5.42 28.31
CA VAL A 110 -3.14 -5.71 27.33
C VAL A 110 -2.86 -7.21 27.34
N LEU A 111 -2.96 -7.86 26.19
CA LEU A 111 -2.55 -9.23 25.97
C LEU A 111 -1.33 -9.24 25.03
N VAL A 112 -0.15 -9.47 25.59
CA VAL A 112 1.07 -9.66 24.81
C VAL A 112 1.13 -11.12 24.34
N ILE A 113 1.36 -11.32 23.04
CA ILE A 113 1.60 -12.66 22.48
C ILE A 113 3.08 -12.72 22.10
N ASP A 114 3.84 -13.45 22.87
CA ASP A 114 5.23 -13.76 22.54
C ASP A 114 5.28 -15.01 21.67
N ASP A 115 5.55 -14.82 20.39
CA ASP A 115 5.54 -15.88 19.37
C ASP A 115 6.89 -16.64 19.31
N GLY A 116 7.41 -17.01 20.50
CA GLY A 116 8.65 -17.76 20.65
C GLY A 116 9.90 -16.89 20.48
N SER A 117 9.92 -15.70 21.10
CA SER A 117 11.08 -14.83 21.11
C SER A 117 12.29 -15.51 21.73
N SER A 118 13.47 -15.25 21.16
CA SER A 118 14.78 -15.74 21.60
C SER A 118 15.61 -14.70 22.34
N ASP A 119 15.15 -13.43 22.32
CA ASP A 119 15.74 -12.30 23.03
C ASP A 119 15.07 -12.08 24.41
N ARG A 120 15.28 -10.93 25.02
CA ARG A 120 14.73 -10.59 26.32
C ARG A 120 13.25 -10.13 26.30
N THR A 121 12.55 -10.25 25.18
CA THR A 121 11.14 -9.82 25.05
C THR A 121 10.27 -10.41 26.15
N SER A 122 10.28 -11.75 26.35
CA SER A 122 9.49 -12.40 27.39
C SER A 122 9.82 -11.94 28.81
N GLU A 123 11.10 -11.70 29.11
CA GLU A 123 11.56 -11.22 30.42
C GLU A 123 10.99 -9.82 30.69
N ILE A 124 11.12 -8.92 29.71
CA ILE A 124 10.65 -7.54 29.82
C ILE A 124 9.14 -7.48 30.08
N VAL A 125 8.36 -8.37 29.40
CA VAL A 125 6.91 -8.46 29.60
C VAL A 125 6.57 -9.03 30.97
N ARG A 126 7.25 -10.11 31.42
CA ARG A 126 7.02 -10.70 32.75
C ARG A 126 7.20 -9.72 33.88
N ASN A 127 8.17 -8.82 33.77
CA ASN A 127 8.42 -7.77 34.75
C ASN A 127 7.35 -6.68 34.81
N ARG A 128 6.34 -6.71 33.87
CA ARG A 128 5.23 -5.76 33.79
C ARG A 128 3.85 -6.42 33.91
N LEU A 129 3.80 -7.70 34.26
CA LEU A 129 2.55 -8.40 34.47
C LEU A 129 1.74 -7.74 35.59
N SER A 130 0.43 -7.65 35.38
CA SER A 130 -0.52 -7.08 36.32
C SER A 130 -1.93 -7.64 36.03
N ASP A 131 -2.92 -7.19 36.77
CA ASP A 131 -4.33 -7.52 36.46
C ASP A 131 -4.77 -7.06 35.06
N ARG A 132 -4.07 -6.05 34.51
CA ARG A 132 -4.35 -5.48 33.18
C ARG A 132 -3.34 -5.86 32.11
N VAL A 133 -2.22 -6.49 32.43
CA VAL A 133 -1.18 -6.89 31.47
C VAL A 133 -0.96 -8.39 31.57
N TRP A 134 -1.26 -9.09 30.50
CA TRP A 134 -1.17 -10.54 30.39
C TRP A 134 -0.15 -10.96 29.36
N LEU A 135 0.51 -12.12 29.58
CA LEU A 135 1.44 -12.73 28.63
C LEU A 135 0.90 -14.09 28.16
N LEU A 136 0.79 -14.24 26.87
CA LEU A 136 0.56 -15.52 26.21
C LEU A 136 1.84 -15.86 25.42
N ARG A 137 2.58 -16.87 25.88
CA ARG A 137 3.77 -17.34 25.17
C ARG A 137 3.42 -18.56 24.33
N ARG A 138 3.84 -18.50 23.08
CA ARG A 138 3.78 -19.64 22.14
C ARG A 138 5.14 -20.31 22.07
N GLU A 139 5.15 -21.62 21.88
CA GLU A 139 6.37 -22.44 21.77
C GLU A 139 6.29 -23.33 20.52
N ALA A 140 7.45 -23.86 20.11
CA ALA A 140 7.46 -24.82 18.99
C ALA A 140 6.60 -26.05 19.31
N PRO A 141 5.86 -26.61 18.35
CA PRO A 141 5.87 -26.28 16.89
C PRO A 141 4.98 -25.11 16.48
N ASP A 142 4.14 -24.57 17.38
CA ASP A 142 3.10 -23.59 17.05
C ASP A 142 3.65 -22.15 16.87
N ALA A 143 4.77 -21.83 17.52
CA ALA A 143 5.39 -20.51 17.42
C ALA A 143 6.04 -20.27 16.05
N ARG A 144 6.19 -18.97 15.70
CA ARG A 144 6.85 -18.48 14.47
C ARG A 144 6.16 -18.86 13.16
N GLN A 145 4.86 -19.17 13.20
CA GLN A 145 4.07 -19.48 12.01
C GLN A 145 3.46 -18.24 11.35
N GLY A 146 3.79 -17.03 11.83
CA GLY A 146 3.34 -15.76 11.30
C GLY A 146 2.37 -15.03 12.22
N LYS A 147 2.20 -13.72 11.95
CA LYS A 147 1.38 -12.82 12.77
C LYS A 147 -0.08 -13.26 12.85
N GLY A 148 -0.66 -13.74 11.73
CA GLY A 148 -2.05 -14.21 11.70
C GLY A 148 -2.30 -15.36 12.66
N GLU A 149 -1.40 -16.36 12.74
CA GLU A 149 -1.55 -17.48 13.66
C GLU A 149 -1.36 -17.08 15.13
N ALA A 150 -0.47 -16.12 15.42
CA ALA A 150 -0.35 -15.53 16.75
C ALA A 150 -1.66 -14.83 17.15
N LEU A 151 -2.23 -14.02 16.26
CA LEU A 151 -3.50 -13.31 16.49
C LEU A 151 -4.67 -14.29 16.66
N ASN A 152 -4.72 -15.39 15.91
CA ASN A 152 -5.75 -16.44 16.07
C ASN A 152 -5.67 -17.08 17.45
N HIS A 153 -4.48 -17.32 17.96
CA HIS A 153 -4.32 -17.87 19.31
C HIS A 153 -4.79 -16.88 20.40
N ALA A 154 -4.46 -15.59 20.25
CA ALA A 154 -5.00 -14.56 21.13
C ALA A 154 -6.54 -14.51 21.10
N TYR A 155 -7.10 -14.54 19.92
CA TYR A 155 -8.55 -14.55 19.73
C TYR A 155 -9.21 -15.74 20.45
N GLN A 156 -8.65 -16.93 20.35
CA GLN A 156 -9.16 -18.12 21.06
C GLN A 156 -9.15 -17.89 22.58
N VAL A 157 -8.04 -17.39 23.14
CA VAL A 157 -7.96 -17.07 24.56
C VAL A 157 -8.99 -16.02 24.99
N LEU A 158 -9.25 -15.01 24.16
CA LEU A 158 -10.24 -13.97 24.46
C LEU A 158 -11.66 -14.51 24.36
N ARG A 159 -11.98 -15.28 23.34
CA ARG A 159 -13.28 -15.96 23.15
C ARG A 159 -13.59 -16.88 24.35
N ASP A 160 -12.65 -17.72 24.71
CA ASP A 160 -12.79 -18.65 25.81
C ASP A 160 -12.85 -17.93 27.17
N GLY A 161 -12.17 -16.80 27.27
CA GLY A 161 -12.25 -15.87 28.41
C GLY A 161 -13.64 -15.29 28.63
N VAL A 162 -14.36 -14.95 27.54
CA VAL A 162 -15.76 -14.53 27.64
C VAL A 162 -16.63 -15.67 28.13
N LEU A 163 -16.50 -16.85 27.55
CA LEU A 163 -17.27 -18.02 27.90
C LEU A 163 -17.04 -18.47 29.35
N SER A 164 -15.84 -18.26 29.91
CA SER A 164 -15.47 -18.56 31.29
C SER A 164 -15.77 -17.44 32.29
N GLY A 165 -16.36 -16.31 31.85
CA GLY A 165 -16.68 -15.18 32.73
C GLY A 165 -15.49 -14.29 33.12
N ARG A 166 -14.32 -14.40 32.48
CA ARG A 166 -13.14 -13.56 32.77
C ARG A 166 -13.44 -12.06 32.60
N PHE A 167 -14.35 -11.71 31.73
CA PHE A 167 -14.77 -10.32 31.45
C PHE A 167 -16.08 -9.95 32.17
N GLY A 168 -16.45 -10.70 33.24
CA GLY A 168 -17.69 -10.53 33.95
C GLY A 168 -18.88 -10.94 33.10
N ASP A 169 -19.91 -10.11 33.09
CA ASP A 169 -21.17 -10.29 32.33
C ASP A 169 -21.11 -9.70 30.91
N ARG A 170 -19.92 -9.29 30.44
CA ARG A 170 -19.76 -8.68 29.11
C ARG A 170 -19.98 -9.70 28.00
N THR A 171 -20.77 -9.31 27.04
CA THR A 171 -21.01 -10.06 25.82
C THR A 171 -19.88 -9.85 24.79
N PRO A 172 -19.74 -10.71 23.79
CA PRO A 172 -18.77 -10.50 22.69
C PRO A 172 -18.95 -9.18 21.96
N ASP A 173 -20.15 -8.60 21.96
CA ASP A 173 -20.44 -7.30 21.35
C ASP A 173 -19.85 -6.12 22.14
N GLU A 174 -19.60 -6.31 23.41
CA GLU A 174 -19.05 -5.31 24.32
C GLU A 174 -17.52 -5.43 24.49
N ILE A 175 -16.87 -6.32 23.75
CA ILE A 175 -15.43 -6.48 23.77
C ILE A 175 -14.84 -6.11 22.41
N VAL A 176 -13.82 -5.25 22.44
CA VAL A 176 -13.08 -4.77 21.27
C VAL A 176 -11.64 -5.26 21.35
N VAL A 177 -11.24 -6.05 20.36
CA VAL A 177 -9.86 -6.53 20.18
C VAL A 177 -9.08 -5.47 19.41
N VAL A 178 -8.01 -4.95 20.00
CA VAL A 178 -7.18 -3.90 19.41
C VAL A 178 -5.84 -4.50 19.01
N VAL A 179 -5.59 -4.66 17.70
CA VAL A 179 -4.28 -5.11 17.21
C VAL A 179 -3.32 -3.93 17.19
N LEU A 180 -2.21 -4.06 17.92
CA LEU A 180 -1.17 -3.05 18.00
C LEU A 180 0.20 -3.72 17.83
N ASP A 181 1.01 -3.21 16.90
CA ASP A 181 2.39 -3.69 16.74
C ASP A 181 3.24 -3.35 17.98
N ALA A 182 4.26 -4.14 18.24
CA ALA A 182 5.11 -4.00 19.44
C ALA A 182 5.80 -2.62 19.58
N ASP A 183 6.00 -1.90 18.48
CA ASP A 183 6.49 -0.52 18.42
C ASP A 183 5.38 0.54 18.36
N GLY A 184 4.11 0.11 18.40
CA GLY A 184 2.95 0.99 18.32
C GLY A 184 2.82 1.87 19.56
N ARG A 185 2.68 3.18 19.35
CA ARG A 185 2.48 4.18 20.40
C ARG A 185 1.17 4.89 20.16
N VAL A 186 0.21 4.67 21.03
CA VAL A 186 -1.08 5.37 21.00
C VAL A 186 -1.10 6.47 22.05
N GLU A 187 -1.96 7.47 21.85
CA GLU A 187 -2.19 8.52 22.84
C GLU A 187 -3.11 8.01 23.97
N HIS A 188 -3.05 8.67 25.14
CA HIS A 188 -3.79 8.23 26.33
C HIS A 188 -5.31 8.25 26.14
N ASP A 189 -5.83 9.11 25.27
CA ASP A 189 -7.24 9.30 24.95
C ASP A 189 -7.71 8.48 23.75
N VAL A 190 -6.90 7.55 23.24
CA VAL A 190 -7.23 6.74 22.07
C VAL A 190 -8.58 6.04 22.19
N LEU A 191 -8.94 5.56 23.38
CA LEU A 191 -10.21 4.89 23.64
C LEU A 191 -11.40 5.86 23.60
N ASP A 192 -11.22 7.12 23.99
CA ASP A 192 -12.26 8.14 23.93
C ASP A 192 -12.61 8.52 22.50
N HIS A 193 -11.63 8.41 21.59
CA HIS A 193 -11.84 8.63 20.16
C HIS A 193 -12.41 7.42 19.43
N THR A 194 -12.12 6.19 19.89
CA THR A 194 -12.41 4.97 19.12
C THR A 194 -13.64 4.22 19.62
N LEU A 195 -13.82 4.07 20.94
CA LEU A 195 -14.94 3.29 21.48
C LEU A 195 -16.32 3.86 21.14
N PRO A 196 -16.54 5.19 21.03
CA PRO A 196 -17.84 5.73 20.62
C PRO A 196 -18.32 5.23 19.25
N TRP A 197 -17.42 4.84 18.35
CA TRP A 197 -17.82 4.27 17.06
C TRP A 197 -18.62 2.97 17.20
N PHE A 198 -18.35 2.18 18.24
CA PHE A 198 -19.01 0.91 18.50
C PHE A 198 -20.42 1.07 19.10
N ALA A 199 -20.92 2.29 19.31
CA ALA A 199 -22.33 2.54 19.61
C ALA A 199 -23.25 2.13 18.43
N ASP A 200 -22.77 2.17 17.18
CA ASP A 200 -23.47 1.54 16.06
C ASP A 200 -23.20 0.00 16.08
N PRO A 201 -24.22 -0.84 16.33
CA PRO A 201 -24.02 -2.29 16.40
C PRO A 201 -23.59 -2.92 15.07
N ARG A 202 -23.73 -2.18 13.96
CA ARG A 202 -23.28 -2.64 12.64
C ARG A 202 -21.78 -2.46 12.44
N ILE A 203 -21.10 -1.66 13.27
CA ILE A 203 -19.66 -1.46 13.17
C ILE A 203 -18.93 -2.67 13.75
N GLY A 204 -18.30 -3.43 12.87
CA GLY A 204 -17.44 -4.56 13.22
C GLY A 204 -16.00 -4.16 13.49
N ALA A 205 -15.50 -3.12 12.81
CA ALA A 205 -14.13 -2.67 13.00
C ALA A 205 -13.95 -1.16 12.81
N VAL A 206 -12.93 -0.61 13.47
CA VAL A 206 -12.50 0.79 13.37
C VAL A 206 -10.99 0.82 13.16
N GLN A 207 -10.53 1.49 12.11
CA GLN A 207 -9.12 1.78 11.87
C GLN A 207 -8.80 3.21 12.30
N ILE A 208 -7.72 3.40 13.05
CA ILE A 208 -7.19 4.74 13.38
C ILE A 208 -6.09 5.17 12.40
N GLY A 209 -5.66 6.43 12.47
CA GLY A 209 -4.54 6.94 11.69
C GLY A 209 -3.22 6.24 12.04
N VAL A 210 -2.26 6.30 11.13
CA VAL A 210 -0.89 5.82 11.35
C VAL A 210 0.09 6.95 11.04
N ARG A 211 1.06 7.18 11.92
CA ARG A 211 2.12 8.18 11.79
C ARG A 211 3.49 7.56 12.08
N MET A 212 4.56 8.23 11.65
CA MET A 212 5.92 7.79 11.94
C MET A 212 6.54 8.67 13.03
N TYR A 213 6.90 8.08 14.20
CA TYR A 213 7.47 8.86 15.29
C TYR A 213 8.93 9.29 15.03
N ASN A 214 9.63 8.64 14.11
CA ASN A 214 10.99 8.98 13.69
C ASN A 214 11.05 9.67 12.33
N ALA A 215 9.99 10.37 11.92
CA ALA A 215 9.90 11.05 10.62
C ALA A 215 10.97 12.14 10.43
N ASP A 216 11.53 12.68 11.50
CA ASP A 216 12.59 13.70 11.51
C ASP A 216 14.01 13.12 11.33
N GLN A 217 14.19 11.81 11.48
CA GLN A 217 15.49 11.13 11.38
C GLN A 217 16.03 11.00 9.93
N GLY A 218 15.32 11.54 8.93
CA GLY A 218 15.81 11.55 7.56
C GLY A 218 14.72 11.65 6.50
N LEU A 219 15.15 11.70 5.24
CA LEU A 219 14.22 11.82 4.11
C LEU A 219 13.32 10.61 3.97
N LEU A 220 13.88 9.40 4.06
CA LEU A 220 13.13 8.16 3.85
C LEU A 220 12.04 7.93 4.92
N PRO A 221 12.29 8.10 6.24
CA PRO A 221 11.25 8.12 7.26
C PRO A 221 10.19 9.20 7.02
N ARG A 222 10.60 10.41 6.61
CA ARG A 222 9.69 11.53 6.31
C ARG A 222 8.75 11.22 5.15
N LEU A 223 9.24 10.57 4.08
CA LEU A 223 8.42 10.17 2.94
C LEU A 223 7.42 9.06 3.30
N GLN A 224 7.80 8.14 4.20
CA GLN A 224 6.87 7.14 4.73
C GLN A 224 5.75 7.79 5.57
N ASP A 225 6.07 8.77 6.43
CA ASP A 225 5.05 9.51 7.17
C ASP A 225 4.09 10.25 6.22
N MET A 226 4.65 10.92 5.19
CA MET A 226 3.87 11.58 4.16
C MET A 226 2.98 10.61 3.37
N GLU A 227 3.46 9.40 3.09
CA GLU A 227 2.69 8.33 2.43
C GLU A 227 1.46 7.96 3.25
N PHE A 228 1.63 7.69 4.55
CA PHE A 228 0.51 7.34 5.42
C PHE A 228 -0.47 8.49 5.59
N VAL A 229 0.01 9.71 5.87
CA VAL A 229 -0.83 10.90 6.00
C VAL A 229 -1.67 11.13 4.73
N THR A 230 -1.03 11.10 3.57
CA THR A 230 -1.70 11.34 2.28
C THR A 230 -2.72 10.23 1.98
N TYR A 231 -2.36 8.97 2.21
CA TYR A 231 -3.25 7.83 2.02
C TYR A 231 -4.49 7.92 2.93
N LEU A 232 -4.30 8.23 4.21
CA LEU A 232 -5.38 8.29 5.18
C LEU A 232 -6.32 9.48 4.91
N ASP A 233 -5.77 10.64 4.61
CA ASP A 233 -6.56 11.86 4.38
C ASP A 233 -7.33 11.83 3.05
N ILE A 234 -6.80 11.20 2.01
CA ILE A 234 -7.48 11.11 0.71
C ILE A 234 -8.32 9.84 0.64
N PHE A 235 -7.64 8.66 0.72
CA PHE A 235 -8.28 7.41 0.37
C PHE A 235 -9.09 6.80 1.50
N GLN A 236 -8.55 6.74 2.72
CA GLN A 236 -9.24 6.06 3.81
C GLN A 236 -10.48 6.83 4.28
N ARG A 237 -10.42 8.17 4.32
CA ARG A 237 -11.60 9.01 4.60
C ARG A 237 -12.68 8.86 3.52
N ALA A 238 -12.30 8.82 2.24
CA ALA A 238 -13.23 8.60 1.15
C ALA A 238 -13.88 7.22 1.23
N ARG A 239 -13.10 6.16 1.48
CA ARG A 239 -13.58 4.79 1.66
C ARG A 239 -14.53 4.63 2.82
N HIS A 240 -14.31 5.35 3.92
CA HIS A 240 -15.28 5.39 5.02
C HIS A 240 -16.67 5.80 4.52
N ARG A 241 -16.77 6.78 3.62
CA ARG A 241 -18.03 7.22 3.02
C ARG A 241 -18.60 6.28 1.99
N LEU A 242 -17.73 5.61 1.24
CA LEU A 242 -18.14 4.60 0.29
C LEU A 242 -18.64 3.32 0.97
N GLY A 243 -18.28 3.11 2.25
CA GLY A 243 -18.56 1.90 3.01
C GLY A 243 -17.56 0.77 2.73
N SER A 244 -16.35 1.12 2.33
CA SER A 244 -15.27 0.22 1.90
C SER A 244 -13.97 0.45 2.69
N SER A 245 -14.03 1.05 3.90
CA SER A 245 -12.84 1.27 4.74
C SER A 245 -12.02 0.01 4.90
N GLY A 246 -10.75 0.08 4.54
CA GLY A 246 -9.78 -0.98 4.78
C GLY A 246 -9.31 -1.01 6.22
N LEU A 247 -8.75 -2.14 6.63
CA LEU A 247 -8.04 -2.28 7.90
C LEU A 247 -6.53 -2.32 7.64
N GLY A 248 -5.76 -1.88 8.62
CA GLY A 248 -4.30 -1.97 8.67
C GLY A 248 -3.87 -2.76 9.90
N GLY A 249 -2.71 -3.38 9.84
CA GLY A 249 -2.20 -4.29 10.88
C GLY A 249 -1.78 -3.60 12.17
N ASN A 250 -1.90 -2.27 12.27
CA ASN A 250 -1.56 -1.48 13.46
C ASN A 250 -2.64 -0.45 13.75
N GLY A 251 -3.12 -0.40 15.00
CA GLY A 251 -4.22 0.46 15.38
C GLY A 251 -5.59 0.03 14.83
N GLN A 252 -5.79 -1.28 14.71
CA GLN A 252 -7.03 -1.91 14.28
C GLN A 252 -7.87 -2.31 15.48
N PHE A 253 -9.06 -1.76 15.62
CA PHE A 253 -10.05 -2.06 16.63
C PHE A 253 -11.13 -2.94 16.00
N THR A 254 -11.39 -4.14 16.52
CA THR A 254 -12.36 -5.09 15.94
C THR A 254 -13.24 -5.66 17.04
N ARG A 255 -14.56 -5.60 16.86
CA ARG A 255 -15.53 -6.19 17.77
C ARG A 255 -15.31 -7.71 17.85
N LEU A 256 -15.29 -8.28 19.04
CA LEU A 256 -15.05 -9.72 19.22
C LEU A 256 -16.14 -10.57 18.54
N SER A 257 -17.40 -10.17 18.60
CA SER A 257 -18.49 -10.87 17.88
C SER A 257 -18.31 -10.86 16.36
N ALA A 258 -17.72 -9.80 15.80
CA ALA A 258 -17.40 -9.74 14.37
C ALA A 258 -16.29 -10.75 14.00
N LEU A 259 -15.29 -10.91 14.86
CA LEU A 259 -14.27 -11.97 14.70
C LEU A 259 -14.89 -13.37 14.84
N MET A 260 -15.77 -13.58 15.82
CA MET A 260 -16.47 -14.85 16.03
C MET A 260 -17.30 -15.26 14.81
N GLY A 261 -17.89 -14.29 14.12
CA GLY A 261 -18.60 -14.53 12.86
C GLY A 261 -17.71 -15.11 11.74
N LEU A 262 -16.40 -14.94 11.81
CA LEU A 262 -15.43 -15.49 10.84
C LEU A 262 -14.95 -16.92 11.19
N GLY A 263 -15.40 -17.48 12.32
CA GLY A 263 -15.05 -18.82 12.77
C GLY A 263 -13.83 -18.88 13.67
N ASP A 264 -13.17 -20.04 13.73
CA ASP A 264 -12.10 -20.32 14.70
C ASP A 264 -10.76 -19.65 14.36
N LYS A 265 -10.54 -19.28 13.11
CA LYS A 265 -9.33 -18.60 12.63
C LYS A 265 -9.68 -17.36 11.81
N PRO A 266 -10.01 -16.24 12.48
CA PRO A 266 -10.35 -14.99 11.80
C PRO A 266 -9.23 -14.45 10.90
N TRP A 267 -7.98 -14.58 11.30
CA TRP A 267 -6.83 -14.17 10.47
C TRP A 267 -6.35 -15.32 9.61
N THR A 268 -6.15 -15.05 8.33
CA THR A 268 -5.61 -16.02 7.37
C THR A 268 -4.09 -15.98 7.32
N THR A 269 -3.50 -16.84 6.52
CA THR A 269 -2.05 -16.84 6.23
C THR A 269 -1.65 -15.76 5.20
N CYS A 270 -2.57 -14.90 4.78
CA CYS A 270 -2.29 -13.79 3.88
C CYS A 270 -1.22 -12.87 4.48
N LEU A 271 -0.29 -12.38 3.65
CA LEU A 271 0.77 -11.48 4.11
C LEU A 271 0.28 -10.06 4.48
N THR A 272 -0.96 -9.74 4.12
CA THR A 272 -1.75 -8.60 4.58
C THR A 272 -3.04 -9.13 5.21
N GLU A 273 -2.88 -9.81 6.34
CA GLU A 273 -3.94 -10.45 7.11
C GLU A 273 -5.02 -9.46 7.56
N ASP A 274 -4.64 -8.21 7.72
CA ASP A 274 -5.47 -7.06 8.06
C ASP A 274 -6.40 -6.65 6.91
N LEU A 275 -5.87 -6.51 5.70
CA LEU A 275 -6.65 -6.22 4.49
C LEU A 275 -7.63 -7.37 4.21
N ASP A 276 -7.16 -8.61 4.27
CA ASP A 276 -7.99 -9.81 4.10
C ASP A 276 -9.15 -9.81 5.11
N LEU A 277 -8.86 -9.63 6.40
CA LEU A 277 -9.86 -9.54 7.46
C LEU A 277 -10.88 -8.44 7.18
N GLY A 278 -10.39 -7.24 6.81
CA GLY A 278 -11.24 -6.09 6.53
C GLY A 278 -12.25 -6.34 5.42
N VAL A 279 -11.81 -6.95 4.32
CA VAL A 279 -12.69 -7.32 3.19
C VAL A 279 -13.71 -8.38 3.60
N ARG A 280 -13.29 -9.41 4.35
CA ARG A 280 -14.21 -10.49 4.79
C ARG A 280 -15.28 -9.96 5.76
N LEU A 281 -14.94 -9.08 6.69
CA LEU A 281 -15.91 -8.43 7.56
C LEU A 281 -16.96 -7.66 6.74
N LEU A 282 -16.54 -6.87 5.76
CA LEU A 282 -17.44 -6.11 4.89
C LEU A 282 -18.36 -7.03 4.07
N THR A 283 -17.84 -8.14 3.52
CA THR A 283 -18.64 -9.11 2.73
C THR A 283 -19.63 -9.88 3.60
N MET A 284 -19.39 -10.00 4.90
CA MET A 284 -20.32 -10.55 5.87
C MET A 284 -21.42 -9.58 6.32
N GLY A 285 -21.30 -8.30 5.94
CA GLY A 285 -22.30 -7.28 6.25
C GLY A 285 -21.92 -6.37 7.42
N TRP A 286 -20.75 -6.56 8.03
CA TRP A 286 -20.22 -5.61 8.99
C TRP A 286 -19.80 -4.31 8.28
N ARG A 287 -19.71 -3.22 9.03
CA ARG A 287 -19.16 -1.96 8.56
C ARG A 287 -17.80 -1.74 9.19
N ASN A 288 -16.82 -1.36 8.38
CA ASN A 288 -15.55 -0.85 8.87
C ASN A 288 -15.61 0.68 8.87
N ALA A 289 -15.19 1.29 9.97
CA ALA A 289 -15.08 2.74 10.08
C ALA A 289 -13.61 3.18 10.07
N PHE A 290 -13.38 4.44 9.70
CA PHE A 290 -12.09 5.10 9.87
C PHE A 290 -12.25 6.24 10.87
N CYS A 291 -11.47 6.20 11.96
CA CYS A 291 -11.39 7.25 12.96
C CYS A 291 -10.21 8.19 12.66
N PRO A 292 -10.46 9.41 12.16
CA PRO A 292 -9.40 10.33 11.76
C PRO A 292 -8.85 11.20 12.89
N THR A 293 -9.43 11.13 14.07
CA THR A 293 -9.15 12.05 15.20
C THR A 293 -8.03 11.58 16.10
N THR A 294 -7.62 10.31 15.96
CA THR A 294 -6.49 9.73 16.69
C THR A 294 -5.63 8.85 15.78
N HIS A 295 -4.44 8.52 16.24
CA HIS A 295 -3.49 7.73 15.44
C HIS A 295 -2.56 6.90 16.33
N VAL A 296 -2.03 5.84 15.76
CA VAL A 296 -0.88 5.12 16.30
C VAL A 296 0.38 5.64 15.65
N ARG A 297 1.44 5.84 16.42
CA ARG A 297 2.78 6.16 15.93
C ARG A 297 3.63 4.91 15.95
N GLN A 298 4.32 4.64 14.84
CA GLN A 298 5.20 3.49 14.67
C GLN A 298 6.56 3.91 14.12
N GLN A 299 7.53 3.00 14.11
CA GLN A 299 8.87 3.25 13.59
C GLN A 299 8.88 3.15 12.05
N ALA A 300 9.26 4.23 11.36
CA ALA A 300 9.58 4.17 9.95
C ALA A 300 10.92 3.45 9.72
N VAL A 301 11.03 2.77 8.60
CA VAL A 301 12.27 2.13 8.16
C VAL A 301 13.25 3.19 7.65
N THR A 302 14.50 3.12 8.09
CA THR A 302 15.54 4.10 7.72
C THR A 302 16.41 3.67 6.53
N GLU A 303 16.35 2.39 6.13
CA GLU A 303 17.16 1.81 5.07
C GLU A 303 16.27 1.42 3.86
N LEU A 304 16.70 1.81 2.66
CA LEU A 304 15.94 1.57 1.43
C LEU A 304 15.71 0.07 1.15
N ASP A 305 16.71 -0.77 1.36
CA ASP A 305 16.57 -2.20 1.12
C ASP A 305 15.57 -2.87 2.09
N ARG A 306 15.54 -2.44 3.34
CA ARG A 306 14.51 -2.87 4.31
C ARG A 306 13.12 -2.39 3.90
N LEU A 307 13.00 -1.14 3.42
CA LEU A 307 11.75 -0.60 2.92
C LEU A 307 11.25 -1.41 1.72
N LEU A 308 12.11 -1.70 0.74
CA LEU A 308 11.75 -2.50 -0.42
C LEU A 308 11.26 -3.91 -0.02
N ARG A 309 11.91 -4.55 0.98
CA ARG A 309 11.42 -5.84 1.51
C ARG A 309 10.04 -5.72 2.14
N GLN A 310 9.81 -4.68 2.94
CA GLN A 310 8.52 -4.42 3.58
C GLN A 310 7.43 -4.17 2.52
N ARG A 311 7.68 -3.30 1.54
CA ARG A 311 6.73 -2.98 0.44
C ARG A 311 6.49 -4.20 -0.47
N THR A 312 7.52 -5.02 -0.72
CA THR A 312 7.37 -6.29 -1.45
C THR A 312 6.39 -7.22 -0.74
N ARG A 313 6.50 -7.35 0.59
CA ARG A 313 5.57 -8.17 1.39
C ARG A 313 4.15 -7.63 1.31
N TRP A 314 3.96 -6.31 1.45
CA TRP A 314 2.63 -5.69 1.34
C TRP A 314 2.03 -5.86 -0.06
N PHE A 315 2.83 -5.66 -1.09
CA PHE A 315 2.36 -5.87 -2.46
C PHE A 315 1.97 -7.32 -2.73
N GLN A 316 2.77 -8.28 -2.24
CA GLN A 316 2.46 -9.70 -2.34
C GLN A 316 1.15 -10.04 -1.64
N GLY A 317 0.91 -9.52 -0.44
CA GLY A 317 -0.35 -9.67 0.28
C GLY A 317 -1.54 -9.08 -0.48
N HIS A 318 -1.40 -7.91 -1.10
CA HIS A 318 -2.45 -7.33 -1.96
C HIS A 318 -2.80 -8.25 -3.14
N LEU A 319 -1.78 -8.84 -3.80
CA LEU A 319 -2.02 -9.82 -4.87
C LEU A 319 -2.73 -11.09 -4.34
N GLN A 320 -2.40 -11.56 -3.14
CA GLN A 320 -3.10 -12.67 -2.49
C GLN A 320 -4.57 -12.33 -2.22
N CYS A 321 -4.87 -11.11 -1.75
CA CYS A 321 -6.24 -10.64 -1.51
C CYS A 321 -7.10 -10.54 -2.77
N MET A 322 -6.52 -10.55 -3.98
CA MET A 322 -7.32 -10.58 -5.22
C MET A 322 -8.23 -11.80 -5.32
N THR A 323 -7.93 -12.89 -4.63
CA THR A 323 -8.80 -14.07 -4.52
C THR A 323 -10.17 -13.76 -3.89
N LEU A 324 -10.29 -12.60 -3.19
CA LEU A 324 -11.54 -12.13 -2.59
C LEU A 324 -12.45 -11.38 -3.56
N VAL A 325 -11.97 -10.96 -4.74
CA VAL A 325 -12.77 -10.21 -5.72
C VAL A 325 -14.08 -10.91 -6.10
N PRO A 326 -14.12 -12.22 -6.37
CA PRO A 326 -15.38 -12.91 -6.64
C PRO A 326 -16.38 -12.85 -5.48
N SER A 327 -15.92 -12.89 -4.23
CA SER A 327 -16.81 -12.77 -3.06
C SER A 327 -17.36 -11.37 -2.90
N ILE A 328 -16.56 -10.33 -3.21
CA ILE A 328 -16.99 -8.94 -3.22
C ILE A 328 -18.11 -8.74 -4.25
N ILE A 329 -17.91 -9.22 -5.48
CA ILE A 329 -18.88 -9.06 -6.59
C ILE A 329 -20.20 -9.79 -6.30
N ARG A 330 -20.14 -10.97 -5.67
CA ARG A 330 -21.31 -11.77 -5.35
C ARG A 330 -22.00 -11.36 -4.05
N SER A 331 -21.39 -10.48 -3.26
CA SER A 331 -21.94 -10.08 -1.95
C SER A 331 -23.20 -9.22 -2.13
N ASN A 332 -24.32 -9.68 -1.57
CA ASN A 332 -25.56 -8.90 -1.44
C ASN A 332 -25.57 -8.00 -0.17
N ARG A 333 -24.51 -8.03 0.62
CA ARG A 333 -24.34 -7.23 1.84
C ARG A 333 -23.63 -5.90 1.58
N LEU A 334 -22.90 -5.80 0.47
CA LEU A 334 -22.22 -4.58 0.05
C LEU A 334 -23.10 -3.72 -0.85
N THR A 335 -23.01 -2.40 -0.68
CA THR A 335 -23.56 -1.49 -1.69
C THR A 335 -22.74 -1.59 -2.98
N ALA A 336 -23.34 -1.34 -4.15
CA ALA A 336 -22.63 -1.39 -5.43
C ALA A 336 -21.36 -0.49 -5.45
N ARG A 337 -21.45 0.71 -4.85
CA ARG A 337 -20.30 1.63 -4.73
C ARG A 337 -19.18 1.06 -3.87
N ALA A 338 -19.51 0.40 -2.74
CA ALA A 338 -18.52 -0.22 -1.86
C ALA A 338 -17.87 -1.43 -2.53
N ALA A 339 -18.66 -2.27 -3.21
CA ALA A 339 -18.15 -3.43 -3.95
C ALA A 339 -17.23 -2.99 -5.10
N PHE A 340 -17.62 -1.96 -5.86
CA PHE A 340 -16.80 -1.40 -6.93
C PHE A 340 -15.47 -0.85 -6.39
N ASP A 341 -15.50 -0.05 -5.32
CA ASP A 341 -14.30 0.53 -4.72
C ASP A 341 -13.35 -0.54 -4.16
N LEU A 342 -13.89 -1.56 -3.47
CA LEU A 342 -13.08 -2.67 -2.97
C LEU A 342 -12.43 -3.46 -4.10
N ALA A 343 -13.20 -3.80 -5.15
CA ALA A 343 -12.67 -4.51 -6.30
C ALA A 343 -11.58 -3.69 -7.01
N LEU A 344 -11.80 -2.39 -7.21
CA LEU A 344 -10.81 -1.47 -7.78
C LEU A 344 -9.55 -1.36 -6.90
N THR A 345 -9.73 -1.30 -5.58
CA THR A 345 -8.62 -1.25 -4.61
C THR A 345 -7.73 -2.48 -4.71
N LEU A 346 -8.32 -3.68 -4.72
CA LEU A 346 -7.55 -4.91 -4.85
C LEU A 346 -6.88 -5.04 -6.21
N GLN A 347 -7.53 -4.57 -7.29
CA GLN A 347 -6.94 -4.54 -8.63
C GLN A 347 -5.86 -3.47 -8.79
N GLY A 348 -5.75 -2.52 -7.87
CA GLY A 348 -4.73 -1.47 -7.89
C GLY A 348 -3.31 -2.02 -8.00
N ALA A 349 -3.01 -3.17 -7.39
CA ALA A 349 -1.72 -3.84 -7.53
C ALA A 349 -1.40 -4.23 -8.99
N VAL A 350 -2.40 -4.76 -9.72
CA VAL A 350 -2.24 -5.09 -11.15
C VAL A 350 -2.06 -3.81 -11.98
N LEU A 351 -2.84 -2.77 -11.67
CA LEU A 351 -2.71 -1.48 -12.35
C LEU A 351 -1.30 -0.89 -12.19
N VAL A 352 -0.70 -0.98 -11.01
CA VAL A 352 0.70 -0.57 -10.75
C VAL A 352 1.67 -1.36 -11.65
N LEU A 353 1.49 -2.67 -11.80
CA LEU A 353 2.34 -3.50 -12.68
C LEU A 353 2.17 -3.11 -14.15
N VAL A 354 0.94 -2.94 -14.62
CA VAL A 354 0.64 -2.51 -16.00
C VAL A 354 1.25 -1.15 -16.28
N THR A 355 1.09 -0.19 -15.36
CA THR A 355 1.69 1.15 -15.48
C THR A 355 3.20 1.07 -15.53
N SER A 356 3.83 0.19 -14.73
CA SER A 356 5.29 0.03 -14.74
C SER A 356 5.81 -0.50 -16.08
N ILE A 357 5.09 -1.44 -16.72
CA ILE A 357 5.43 -1.96 -18.06
C ILE A 357 5.30 -0.84 -19.10
N ALA A 358 4.20 -0.09 -19.06
CA ALA A 358 3.96 1.02 -20.00
C ALA A 358 5.05 2.11 -19.87
N CYS A 359 5.40 2.49 -18.63
CA CYS A 359 6.49 3.44 -18.37
C CYS A 359 7.86 2.92 -18.83
N ALA A 360 8.17 1.65 -18.57
CA ALA A 360 9.41 1.04 -19.02
C ALA A 360 9.49 0.95 -20.55
N GLY A 361 8.40 0.59 -21.22
CA GLY A 361 8.29 0.58 -22.67
C GLY A 361 8.51 1.96 -23.28
N LEU A 362 7.84 3.00 -22.73
CA LEU A 362 8.04 4.38 -23.17
C LEU A 362 9.50 4.83 -22.98
N ALA A 363 10.09 4.53 -21.81
CA ALA A 363 11.49 4.88 -21.54
C ALA A 363 12.45 4.17 -22.53
N ALA A 364 12.19 2.90 -22.90
CA ALA A 364 12.97 2.16 -23.86
C ALA A 364 12.89 2.77 -25.27
N VAL A 365 11.68 3.16 -25.71
CA VAL A 365 11.45 3.84 -27.00
C VAL A 365 12.20 5.19 -27.05
N LEU A 366 12.03 6.02 -25.99
CA LEU A 366 12.73 7.31 -25.89
C LEU A 366 14.25 7.13 -25.92
N MET A 367 14.78 6.13 -25.20
CA MET A 367 16.20 5.83 -25.19
C MET A 367 16.69 5.37 -26.56
N ALA A 368 15.96 4.50 -27.26
CA ALA A 368 16.29 4.04 -28.59
C ALA A 368 16.34 5.21 -29.60
N ALA A 369 15.38 6.13 -29.53
CA ALA A 369 15.35 7.33 -30.38
C ALA A 369 16.53 8.27 -30.12
N VAL A 370 16.92 8.46 -28.86
CA VAL A 370 18.12 9.24 -28.51
C VAL A 370 19.38 8.58 -29.05
N LEU A 371 19.54 7.26 -28.85
CA LEU A 371 20.74 6.52 -29.28
C LEU A 371 20.85 6.42 -30.81
N SER A 372 19.73 6.36 -31.53
CA SER A 372 19.69 6.33 -33.01
C SER A 372 19.83 7.71 -33.65
N GLY A 373 19.86 8.80 -32.88
CA GLY A 373 19.84 10.16 -33.39
C GLY A 373 18.51 10.58 -34.02
N SER A 374 17.42 9.81 -33.78
CA SER A 374 16.07 10.12 -34.27
C SER A 374 15.20 10.82 -33.24
N ALA A 375 15.79 11.43 -32.20
CA ALA A 375 15.07 12.15 -31.16
C ALA A 375 14.18 13.29 -31.72
N ASP A 376 14.56 13.88 -32.85
CA ASP A 376 13.78 14.91 -33.54
C ASP A 376 12.44 14.36 -34.07
N THR A 377 12.31 13.06 -34.30
CA THR A 377 11.05 12.43 -34.73
C THR A 377 10.05 12.34 -33.59
N LEU A 378 10.53 12.25 -32.33
CA LEU A 378 9.69 12.19 -31.13
C LEU A 378 9.01 13.53 -30.80
N LEU A 379 9.62 14.62 -31.24
CA LEU A 379 9.14 15.99 -31.04
C LEU A 379 9.11 16.71 -32.40
N PRO A 380 8.29 16.27 -33.38
CA PRO A 380 8.34 16.76 -34.73
C PRO A 380 8.08 18.29 -34.76
N ASN A 381 9.07 19.04 -35.27
CA ASN A 381 9.01 20.46 -35.62
C ASN A 381 8.23 21.38 -34.65
N ARG A 382 8.29 21.11 -33.36
CA ARG A 382 7.66 21.94 -32.35
C ARG A 382 8.68 22.98 -31.88
N GLU A 383 8.43 24.23 -32.24
CA GLU A 383 9.25 25.36 -31.81
C GLU A 383 8.50 26.25 -30.79
N GLY A 384 9.24 26.87 -29.91
CA GLY A 384 8.70 27.90 -29.02
C GLY A 384 7.59 27.44 -28.09
N ALA A 385 6.39 27.97 -28.25
CA ALA A 385 5.25 27.76 -27.34
C ALA A 385 4.77 26.28 -27.29
N ASP A 386 4.85 25.57 -28.40
CA ASP A 386 4.39 24.16 -28.47
C ASP A 386 5.32 23.24 -27.67
N MET A 387 6.64 23.47 -27.71
CA MET A 387 7.61 22.72 -26.90
C MET A 387 7.39 22.98 -25.41
N VAL A 388 7.20 24.24 -25.04
CA VAL A 388 6.89 24.62 -23.64
C VAL A 388 5.61 23.94 -23.16
N ALA A 389 4.56 23.90 -24.00
CA ALA A 389 3.29 23.25 -23.65
C ALA A 389 3.46 21.74 -23.42
N VAL A 390 4.27 21.06 -24.26
CA VAL A 390 4.55 19.62 -24.08
C VAL A 390 5.31 19.36 -22.77
N ILE A 391 6.39 20.13 -22.51
CA ILE A 391 7.17 20.00 -21.27
C ILE A 391 6.29 20.27 -20.04
N ALA A 392 5.50 21.35 -20.08
CA ALA A 392 4.55 21.69 -19.01
C ALA A 392 3.50 20.57 -18.80
N GLY A 393 2.97 19.99 -19.88
CA GLY A 393 2.04 18.86 -19.82
C GLY A 393 2.64 17.64 -19.13
N TRP A 394 3.84 17.23 -19.50
CA TRP A 394 4.54 16.14 -18.84
C TRP A 394 4.88 16.44 -17.38
N TYR A 395 5.31 17.67 -17.10
CA TYR A 395 5.54 18.09 -15.71
C TYR A 395 4.25 18.00 -14.87
N LEU A 396 3.13 18.49 -15.39
CA LEU A 396 1.84 18.42 -14.70
C LEU A 396 1.37 16.98 -14.50
N LEU A 397 1.58 16.10 -15.47
CA LEU A 397 1.28 14.69 -15.31
C LEU A 397 2.13 14.04 -14.21
N ALA A 398 3.44 14.32 -14.19
CA ALA A 398 4.37 13.71 -13.24
C ALA A 398 4.23 14.29 -11.81
N PHE A 399 4.01 15.62 -11.69
CA PHE A 399 4.12 16.36 -10.43
C PHE A 399 2.88 17.18 -10.09
N GLY A 400 1.82 17.14 -10.88
CA GLY A 400 0.62 17.97 -10.66
C GLY A 400 -0.06 17.76 -9.31
N LEU A 401 0.12 16.59 -8.69
CA LEU A 401 -0.36 16.29 -7.33
C LEU A 401 0.62 16.75 -6.23
N ALA A 402 1.85 17.14 -6.54
CA ALA A 402 2.84 17.53 -5.53
C ALA A 402 2.38 18.70 -4.63
N PRO A 403 1.76 19.79 -5.16
CA PRO A 403 1.21 20.87 -4.32
C PRO A 403 0.07 20.38 -3.39
N LEU A 404 -0.74 19.43 -3.85
CA LEU A 404 -1.78 18.83 -3.04
C LEU A 404 -1.17 18.04 -1.87
N TYR A 405 -0.21 17.17 -2.16
CA TYR A 405 0.51 16.39 -1.15
C TYR A 405 1.20 17.30 -0.12
N ALA A 406 1.87 18.35 -0.59
CA ALA A 406 2.49 19.38 0.26
C ALA A 406 1.47 20.04 1.19
N SER A 407 0.31 20.40 0.66
CA SER A 407 -0.75 21.08 1.41
C SER A 407 -1.40 20.15 2.45
N ILE A 408 -1.60 18.88 2.12
CA ILE A 408 -2.10 17.88 3.07
C ILE A 408 -1.08 17.68 4.18
N TYR A 409 0.18 17.43 3.82
CA TYR A 409 1.22 17.11 4.81
C TYR A 409 1.46 18.26 5.79
N ARG A 410 1.44 19.53 5.32
CA ARG A 410 1.57 20.70 6.20
C ARG A 410 0.46 20.84 7.25
N ARG A 411 -0.75 20.32 6.99
CA ARG A 411 -1.82 20.35 8.02
C ARG A 411 -1.46 19.48 9.22
N HIS A 412 -0.70 18.40 8.99
CA HIS A 412 -0.25 17.48 10.03
C HIS A 412 1.13 17.82 10.59
N GLU A 413 1.94 18.60 9.83
CA GLU A 413 3.27 19.06 10.21
C GLU A 413 3.39 20.58 9.96
N PRO A 414 2.71 21.41 10.75
CA PRO A 414 2.66 22.86 10.52
C PRO A 414 4.01 23.57 10.65
N THR A 415 4.99 22.95 11.31
CA THR A 415 6.37 23.45 11.46
C THR A 415 7.15 23.43 10.15
N ILE A 416 6.71 22.66 9.14
CA ILE A 416 7.37 22.61 7.84
C ILE A 416 6.90 23.77 6.97
N GLY A 417 7.86 24.63 6.55
CA GLY A 417 7.58 25.73 5.61
C GLY A 417 7.09 25.21 4.25
N TYR A 418 6.24 26.01 3.56
CA TYR A 418 5.64 25.60 2.28
C TYR A 418 6.66 25.21 1.19
N PRO A 419 7.79 25.93 0.99
CA PRO A 419 8.78 25.52 -0.01
C PRO A 419 9.36 24.12 0.24
N ARG A 420 9.65 23.80 1.51
CA ARG A 420 10.13 22.46 1.91
C ARG A 420 9.05 21.39 1.71
N ALA A 421 7.80 21.71 2.05
CA ALA A 421 6.68 20.78 1.84
C ALA A 421 6.44 20.53 0.34
N LEU A 422 6.55 21.57 -0.50
CA LEU A 422 6.42 21.43 -1.95
C LEU A 422 7.54 20.58 -2.53
N TRP A 423 8.79 20.80 -2.11
CA TRP A 423 9.91 19.95 -2.47
C TRP A 423 9.66 18.47 -2.06
N LEU A 424 9.21 18.24 -0.82
CA LEU A 424 8.84 16.90 -0.37
C LEU A 424 7.74 16.29 -1.24
N GLY A 425 6.75 17.08 -1.68
CA GLY A 425 5.69 16.62 -2.59
C GLY A 425 6.23 16.11 -3.93
N HIS A 426 7.24 16.80 -4.50
CA HIS A 426 7.91 16.34 -5.72
C HIS A 426 8.71 15.05 -5.49
N VAL A 427 9.48 15.00 -4.39
CA VAL A 427 10.25 13.79 -4.04
C VAL A 427 9.31 12.63 -3.72
N TYR A 428 8.16 12.89 -3.11
CA TYR A 428 7.14 11.88 -2.83
C TYR A 428 6.53 11.30 -4.12
N SER A 429 6.33 12.12 -5.15
CA SER A 429 5.91 11.62 -6.47
C SER A 429 6.94 10.63 -7.05
N LEU A 430 8.22 10.91 -6.90
CA LEU A 430 9.30 9.99 -7.30
C LEU A 430 9.39 8.75 -6.40
N TYR A 431 9.16 8.93 -5.10
CA TYR A 431 9.11 7.82 -4.13
C TYR A 431 8.06 6.76 -4.51
N GLY A 432 6.96 7.18 -5.14
CA GLY A 432 5.92 6.28 -5.65
C GLY A 432 6.44 5.19 -6.59
N TYR A 433 7.52 5.43 -7.35
CA TYR A 433 8.12 4.43 -8.24
C TYR A 433 8.74 3.22 -7.50
N LEU A 434 8.99 3.32 -6.19
CA LEU A 434 9.42 2.17 -5.38
C LEU A 434 8.40 1.03 -5.38
N TRP A 435 7.12 1.36 -5.60
CA TRP A 435 6.07 0.35 -5.73
C TRP A 435 6.23 -0.50 -6.99
N PHE A 436 6.82 0.03 -8.08
CA PHE A 436 7.13 -0.76 -9.28
C PHE A 436 8.15 -1.87 -8.96
N ALA A 437 9.28 -1.48 -8.35
CA ALA A 437 10.32 -2.44 -7.96
C ALA A 437 9.78 -3.47 -6.95
N SER A 438 9.01 -3.03 -5.96
CA SER A 438 8.38 -3.90 -4.95
C SER A 438 7.36 -4.85 -5.58
N GLY A 439 6.59 -4.38 -6.56
CA GLY A 439 5.61 -5.18 -7.28
C GLY A 439 6.25 -6.34 -8.06
N TRP A 440 7.27 -6.07 -8.85
CA TRP A 440 7.96 -7.12 -9.60
C TRP A 440 8.69 -8.11 -8.70
N ARG A 441 9.27 -7.64 -7.58
CA ARG A 441 9.83 -8.54 -6.56
C ARG A 441 8.75 -9.43 -5.93
N ALA A 442 7.53 -8.89 -5.72
CA ALA A 442 6.40 -9.66 -5.20
C ALA A 442 5.93 -10.73 -6.19
N VAL A 443 5.81 -10.37 -7.49
CA VAL A 443 5.48 -11.33 -8.56
C VAL A 443 6.52 -12.44 -8.63
N ALA A 444 7.82 -12.11 -8.62
CA ALA A 444 8.89 -13.10 -8.62
C ALA A 444 8.82 -14.04 -7.40
N ARG A 445 8.48 -13.52 -6.20
CA ARG A 445 8.30 -14.34 -5.00
C ARG A 445 7.10 -15.29 -5.13
N LEU A 446 5.97 -14.82 -5.66
CA LEU A 446 4.78 -15.66 -5.90
C LEU A 446 5.08 -16.79 -6.89
N VAL A 447 5.72 -16.48 -8.01
CA VAL A 447 6.09 -17.48 -9.04
C VAL A 447 7.09 -18.51 -8.49
N THR A 448 7.97 -18.10 -7.57
CA THR A 448 8.98 -19.01 -6.96
C THR A 448 8.48 -19.67 -5.67
N GLY A 449 7.21 -19.54 -5.29
CA GLY A 449 6.62 -20.17 -4.10
C GLY A 449 7.24 -19.66 -2.78
N ARG A 450 7.72 -18.40 -2.73
CA ARG A 450 8.31 -17.83 -1.53
C ARG A 450 7.28 -17.05 -0.73
N ASP A 451 6.52 -17.73 0.11
CA ASP A 451 5.43 -17.14 0.91
C ASP A 451 5.84 -16.81 2.36
N GLY A 452 7.09 -17.06 2.74
CA GLY A 452 7.58 -16.86 4.10
C GLY A 452 7.50 -15.39 4.56
N TRP A 453 6.97 -15.19 5.76
CA TRP A 453 6.96 -13.90 6.44
C TRP A 453 8.39 -13.55 6.91
N ALA A 454 8.94 -12.45 6.39
CA ALA A 454 10.22 -11.92 6.82
C ALA A 454 9.97 -10.72 7.76
N LYS A 455 10.37 -10.87 9.03
CA LYS A 455 10.25 -9.82 10.02
C LYS A 455 11.10 -8.60 9.63
N THR A 456 10.54 -7.40 9.78
CA THR A 456 11.29 -6.14 9.72
C THR A 456 11.94 -5.90 11.07
N ARG A 457 13.28 -5.96 11.14
CA ARG A 457 14.03 -5.69 12.39
C ARG A 457 13.87 -4.23 12.80
N ARG A 458 13.66 -4.01 14.10
CA ARG A 458 13.59 -2.67 14.71
C ARG A 458 14.99 -2.10 14.94
N THR A 459 15.10 -0.80 15.05
CA THR A 459 16.30 -0.09 15.47
C THR A 459 16.09 0.47 16.87
N VAL A 460 17.17 0.70 17.61
CA VAL A 460 17.12 1.31 18.94
C VAL A 460 16.45 2.68 18.84
N ASP A 461 15.50 2.97 19.72
CA ASP A 461 14.96 4.32 19.90
C ASP A 461 16.08 5.25 20.37
N VAL A 462 16.53 6.15 19.49
CA VAL A 462 17.28 7.32 19.93
C VAL A 462 16.22 8.35 20.34
N PRO A 463 16.13 8.74 21.62
CA PRO A 463 15.21 9.80 22.02
C PRO A 463 15.51 11.04 21.19
N SER A 464 14.51 11.58 20.49
CA SER A 464 14.60 12.90 19.85
C SER A 464 14.66 13.93 20.96
N GLY A 465 15.84 14.42 21.27
CA GLY A 465 16.08 15.49 22.23
C GLY A 465 16.84 15.04 23.48
N ALA A 466 18.16 14.93 23.35
CA ALA A 466 19.12 15.30 24.39
C ALA A 466 19.77 16.62 23.94
#